data_8a248fc46616729586eddc23a03437ab
#
_entry.id   8a248fc46616729586eddc23a03437ab
#
_cell.length_a   1.000
_cell.length_b   1.000
_cell.length_c   1.000
_cell.angle_alpha   90.00
_cell.angle_beta   90.00
_cell.angle_gamma   90.00
#
_symmetry.space_group_name_H-M   'P 1'
#
loop_
_entity.id
_entity.type
_entity.pdbx_description
1 polymer ?
#
loop_
_entity_poly.entity_id
_entity_poly.type
_entity_poly.pdbx_seq_one_letter_code
_entity_poly.pdbx_strand_id
1 'polypeptide(L)'
;MKTIIYIFLLIPFISLSQGISVNVSQDARLALVGDERGNKAFTTNVNVGAEFRGLQKGSSYFLMRPELEYADLKGGELYRMTANFGYTFNKWIKDVDFTVTLGGGMLSRYELGGLHTQANLQTTWYFTKGIGLFLDSEFVQRIDLPNKFVGYSGKIGIKIILR
;
A
#
# COMPACT_ATOMS: atom_id res chain seq x y z
N MET A 1 19.76 -1.75 17.82
CA MET A 1 19.86 -3.16 17.38
C MET A 1 18.61 -3.68 16.66
N LYS A 2 17.37 -3.38 17.09
CA LYS A 2 16.15 -3.92 16.43
C LYS A 2 16.00 -3.50 14.95
N THR A 3 16.35 -2.28 14.59
CA THR A 3 16.26 -1.76 13.21
C THR A 3 17.15 -2.50 12.22
N ILE A 4 18.33 -2.94 12.64
CA ILE A 4 19.30 -3.66 11.81
C ILE A 4 18.75 -5.04 11.42
N ILE A 5 18.03 -5.71 12.32
CA ILE A 5 17.42 -7.03 12.06
C ILE A 5 16.38 -6.95 10.94
N TYR A 6 15.57 -5.90 10.90
CA TYR A 6 14.58 -5.70 9.83
C TYR A 6 15.22 -5.45 8.47
N ILE A 7 16.35 -4.73 8.42
CA ILE A 7 17.12 -4.53 7.19
C ILE A 7 17.66 -5.87 6.68
N PHE A 8 18.22 -6.71 7.55
CA PHE A 8 18.73 -8.03 7.17
C PHE A 8 17.63 -8.98 6.66
N LEU A 9 16.42 -8.88 7.18
CA LEU A 9 15.27 -9.67 6.68
C LEU A 9 14.81 -9.24 5.29
N LEU A 10 15.07 -8.00 4.87
CA LEU A 10 14.70 -7.50 3.53
C LEU A 10 15.73 -7.87 2.45
N ILE A 11 16.99 -8.09 2.80
CA ILE A 11 18.09 -8.39 1.87
C ILE A 11 17.78 -9.61 0.96
N PRO A 12 17.33 -10.77 1.50
CA PRO A 12 17.02 -11.93 0.64
C PRO A 12 15.91 -11.64 -0.38
N PHE A 13 14.93 -10.82 -0.03
CA PHE A 13 13.85 -10.47 -0.97
C PHE A 13 14.33 -9.54 -2.08
N ILE A 14 15.25 -8.63 -1.78
CA ILE A 14 15.85 -7.74 -2.79
C ILE A 14 16.72 -8.56 -3.74
N SER A 15 17.52 -9.49 -3.24
CA SER A 15 18.41 -10.32 -4.07
C SER A 15 17.68 -11.35 -4.92
N LEU A 16 16.49 -11.79 -4.54
CA LEU A 16 15.64 -12.71 -5.29
C LEU A 16 14.61 -11.99 -6.18
N SER A 17 14.54 -10.66 -6.10
CA SER A 17 13.57 -9.88 -6.86
C SER A 17 13.93 -9.84 -8.34
N GLN A 18 12.98 -10.22 -9.19
CA GLN A 18 13.09 -10.13 -10.66
C GLN A 18 12.68 -8.75 -11.19
N GLY A 19 12.27 -7.84 -10.32
CA GLY A 19 11.92 -6.48 -10.67
C GLY A 19 11.45 -5.70 -9.44
N ILE A 20 11.66 -4.41 -9.49
CA ILE A 20 11.28 -3.48 -8.42
C ILE A 20 10.36 -2.42 -9.00
N SER A 21 9.32 -2.04 -8.28
CA SER A 21 8.52 -0.86 -8.56
C SER A 21 8.24 -0.07 -7.30
N VAL A 22 8.01 1.23 -7.47
CA VAL A 22 7.61 2.14 -6.40
C VAL A 22 6.18 2.58 -6.65
N ASN A 23 5.38 2.54 -5.60
CA ASN A 23 4.00 2.99 -5.58
C ASN A 23 3.91 4.24 -4.72
N VAL A 24 3.30 5.30 -5.22
CA VAL A 24 2.97 6.49 -4.44
C VAL A 24 1.49 6.75 -4.59
N SER A 25 0.77 6.87 -3.48
CA SER A 25 -0.68 7.03 -3.50
C SER A 25 -1.19 7.92 -2.37
N GLN A 26 -2.45 8.30 -2.50
CA GLN A 26 -3.19 9.07 -1.54
C GLN A 26 -4.60 8.47 -1.39
N ASP A 27 -5.21 8.57 -0.22
CA ASP A 27 -6.63 8.25 -0.03
C ASP A 27 -7.46 9.19 -0.91
N ALA A 28 -8.22 8.61 -1.84
CA ALA A 28 -8.98 9.37 -2.83
C ALA A 28 -10.05 10.26 -2.19
N ARG A 29 -10.64 9.81 -1.08
CA ARG A 29 -11.65 10.58 -0.35
C ARG A 29 -11.02 11.80 0.33
N LEU A 30 -9.89 11.63 1.01
CA LEU A 30 -9.14 12.74 1.63
C LEU A 30 -8.59 13.71 0.58
N ALA A 31 -8.23 13.21 -0.60
CA ALA A 31 -7.77 14.04 -1.70
C ALA A 31 -8.87 14.93 -2.28
N LEU A 32 -10.10 14.43 -2.42
CA LEU A 32 -11.14 15.07 -3.23
C LEU A 32 -12.25 15.74 -2.41
N VAL A 33 -12.71 15.11 -1.33
CA VAL A 33 -13.94 15.56 -0.61
C VAL A 33 -13.76 15.71 0.89
N GLY A 34 -12.76 15.07 1.48
CA GLY A 34 -12.64 14.95 2.93
C GLY A 34 -13.42 13.75 3.47
N ASP A 35 -13.61 13.68 4.78
CA ASP A 35 -14.30 12.57 5.43
C ASP A 35 -15.33 13.02 6.48
N GLU A 36 -16.17 12.07 6.93
CA GLU A 36 -17.20 12.28 7.96
C GLU A 36 -16.63 12.67 9.33
N ARG A 37 -15.33 12.55 9.55
CA ARG A 37 -14.63 12.91 10.79
C ARG A 37 -14.19 14.36 10.82
N GLY A 38 -14.48 15.09 9.74
CA GLY A 38 -14.19 16.50 9.57
C GLY A 38 -12.79 16.80 9.01
N ASN A 39 -12.12 15.81 8.41
CA ASN A 39 -11.00 16.09 7.54
C ASN A 39 -11.51 16.75 6.26
N LYS A 40 -10.87 17.84 5.86
CA LYS A 40 -11.26 18.58 4.64
C LYS A 40 -10.69 17.90 3.39
N ALA A 41 -11.21 18.27 2.22
CA ALA A 41 -10.55 17.99 0.95
C ALA A 41 -9.09 18.50 0.98
N PHE A 42 -8.21 17.80 0.29
CA PHE A 42 -6.75 18.04 0.28
C PHE A 42 -6.05 17.83 1.63
N THR A 43 -6.67 17.10 2.56
CA THR A 43 -5.97 16.64 3.77
C THR A 43 -4.78 15.79 3.36
N THR A 44 -3.61 16.13 3.89
CA THR A 44 -2.36 15.41 3.57
C THR A 44 -2.48 13.96 3.99
N ASN A 45 -2.39 13.07 3.00
CA ASN A 45 -2.26 11.64 3.18
C ASN A 45 -1.36 11.11 2.08
N VAL A 46 -0.25 10.51 2.43
CA VAL A 46 0.72 9.96 1.47
C VAL A 46 1.05 8.53 1.88
N ASN A 47 0.93 7.62 0.93
CA ASN A 47 1.38 6.25 1.07
C ASN A 47 2.47 5.97 0.03
N VAL A 48 3.60 5.45 0.48
CA VAL A 48 4.72 5.06 -0.37
C VAL A 48 5.01 3.58 -0.14
N GLY A 49 5.03 2.79 -1.22
CA GLY A 49 5.35 1.37 -1.19
C GLY A 49 6.47 1.02 -2.17
N ALA A 50 7.29 0.06 -1.80
CA ALA A 50 8.26 -0.57 -2.68
C ALA A 50 7.80 -2.00 -2.97
N GLU A 51 7.54 -2.35 -4.23
CA GLU A 51 7.09 -3.68 -4.63
C GLU A 51 8.27 -4.48 -5.19
N PHE A 52 8.53 -5.62 -4.57
CA PHE A 52 9.54 -6.59 -4.98
C PHE A 52 8.85 -7.78 -5.65
N ARG A 53 9.13 -8.01 -6.91
CA ARG A 53 8.55 -9.09 -7.71
C ARG A 53 9.38 -10.35 -7.57
N GLY A 54 8.77 -11.41 -7.09
CA GLY A 54 9.38 -12.74 -7.00
C GLY A 54 8.70 -13.70 -7.97
N LEU A 55 8.99 -14.97 -7.86
CA LEU A 55 8.42 -16.14 -8.54
C LEU A 55 7.42 -15.82 -9.65
N GLN A 56 7.96 -15.58 -10.83
CA GLN A 56 7.15 -15.26 -12.02
C GLN A 56 6.65 -16.56 -12.69
N LYS A 57 5.35 -16.60 -13.01
CA LYS A 57 4.75 -17.67 -13.84
C LYS A 57 4.05 -17.05 -15.04
N GLY A 58 4.72 -17.08 -16.17
CA GLY A 58 4.28 -16.34 -17.35
C GLY A 58 4.39 -14.84 -17.11
N SER A 59 3.27 -14.14 -17.25
CA SER A 59 3.19 -12.69 -16.98
C SER A 59 2.75 -12.36 -15.55
N SER A 60 2.25 -13.34 -14.80
CA SER A 60 1.81 -13.18 -13.41
C SER A 60 2.95 -13.45 -12.43
N TYR A 61 2.94 -12.81 -11.26
CA TYR A 61 4.03 -12.92 -10.30
C TYR A 61 3.56 -12.77 -8.85
N PHE A 62 4.30 -13.40 -7.93
CA PHE A 62 4.20 -13.12 -6.51
C PHE A 62 4.95 -11.82 -6.18
N LEU A 63 4.46 -11.11 -5.19
CA LEU A 63 5.09 -9.88 -4.74
C LEU A 63 5.14 -9.76 -3.21
N MET A 64 6.12 -9.00 -2.74
CA MET A 64 6.16 -8.43 -1.41
C MET A 64 6.18 -6.90 -1.55
N ARG A 65 5.36 -6.21 -0.76
CA ARG A 65 5.25 -4.74 -0.81
C ARG A 65 5.23 -4.16 0.61
N PRO A 66 6.39 -3.76 1.16
CA PRO A 66 6.42 -2.86 2.30
C PRO A 66 5.86 -1.50 1.91
N GLU A 67 5.07 -0.92 2.81
CA GLU A 67 4.41 0.39 2.65
C GLU A 67 4.61 1.24 3.89
N LEU A 68 4.75 2.54 3.68
CA LEU A 68 4.73 3.58 4.70
C LEU A 68 3.62 4.57 4.38
N GLU A 69 2.75 4.84 5.32
CA GLU A 69 1.70 5.84 5.21
C GLU A 69 1.85 6.90 6.28
N TYR A 70 1.72 8.13 5.86
CA TYR A 70 1.58 9.30 6.72
C TYR A 70 0.29 10.03 6.38
N ALA A 71 -0.48 10.43 7.39
CA ALA A 71 -1.63 11.30 7.20
C ALA A 71 -1.73 12.31 8.35
N ASP A 72 -1.92 13.59 7.98
CA ASP A 72 -2.23 14.68 8.90
C ASP A 72 -3.75 14.80 9.03
N LEU A 73 -4.31 14.02 9.95
CA LEU A 73 -5.76 13.94 10.15
C LEU A 73 -6.22 14.91 11.23
N LYS A 74 -7.44 15.41 11.09
CA LYS A 74 -8.11 16.11 12.18
C LYS A 74 -8.13 15.23 13.41
N GLY A 75 -7.46 15.69 14.44
CA GLY A 75 -7.31 14.93 15.65
C GLY A 75 -6.06 14.05 15.70
N GLY A 76 -5.02 14.34 14.92
CA GLY A 76 -3.65 13.87 15.05
C GLY A 76 -3.10 13.05 13.89
N GLU A 77 -1.81 13.08 13.81
CA GLU A 77 -1.04 12.41 12.78
C GLU A 77 -1.20 10.89 12.85
N LEU A 78 -1.30 10.26 11.69
CA LEU A 78 -1.28 8.82 11.52
C LEU A 78 0.03 8.42 10.84
N TYR A 79 0.71 7.48 11.43
CA TYR A 79 1.84 6.76 10.84
C TYR A 79 1.48 5.28 10.75
N ARG A 80 1.65 4.69 9.57
CA ARG A 80 1.40 3.26 9.37
C ARG A 80 2.54 2.64 8.58
N MET A 81 3.04 1.52 9.06
CA MET A 81 4.01 0.69 8.36
C MET A 81 3.41 -0.70 8.16
N THR A 82 3.40 -1.18 6.93
CA THR A 82 2.77 -2.44 6.55
C THR A 82 3.71 -3.27 5.69
N ALA A 83 3.69 -4.58 5.85
CA ALA A 83 4.26 -5.53 4.91
C ALA A 83 3.12 -6.32 4.26
N ASN A 84 3.00 -6.20 2.94
CA ASN A 84 2.00 -6.89 2.14
C ASN A 84 2.64 -8.00 1.32
N PHE A 85 1.95 -9.13 1.20
CA PHE A 85 2.30 -10.24 0.32
C PHE A 85 1.12 -10.53 -0.59
N GLY A 86 1.38 -10.82 -1.86
CA GLY A 86 0.29 -11.04 -2.79
C GLY A 86 0.69 -11.55 -4.14
N TYR A 87 -0.26 -11.48 -5.05
CA TYR A 87 -0.14 -11.98 -6.39
C TYR A 87 -0.73 -11.00 -7.41
N THR A 88 -0.01 -10.82 -8.52
CA THR A 88 -0.44 -9.98 -9.64
C THR A 88 -0.83 -10.85 -10.83
N PHE A 89 -2.02 -10.56 -11.37
CA PHE A 89 -2.57 -11.14 -12.59
C PHE A 89 -2.51 -10.10 -13.71
N ASN A 90 -1.80 -10.38 -14.80
CA ASN A 90 -1.65 -9.42 -15.90
C ASN A 90 -2.01 -10.01 -17.28
N LYS A 91 -2.89 -11.02 -17.30
CA LYS A 91 -3.28 -11.71 -18.54
C LYS A 91 -4.65 -11.32 -19.08
N TRP A 92 -5.49 -10.68 -18.29
CA TRP A 92 -6.91 -10.51 -18.62
C TRP A 92 -7.16 -9.35 -19.58
N ILE A 93 -6.45 -8.24 -19.37
CA ILE A 93 -6.60 -7.03 -20.19
C ILE A 93 -5.18 -6.52 -20.50
N LYS A 94 -4.96 -6.12 -21.77
CA LYS A 94 -3.70 -5.53 -22.17
C LYS A 94 -3.42 -4.24 -21.36
N ASP A 95 -2.17 -4.10 -20.92
CA ASP A 95 -1.68 -2.95 -20.16
C ASP A 95 -2.39 -2.72 -18.80
N VAL A 96 -3.09 -3.76 -18.27
CA VAL A 96 -3.77 -3.72 -16.98
C VAL A 96 -3.32 -4.87 -16.09
N ASP A 97 -2.87 -4.55 -14.88
CA ASP A 97 -2.56 -5.50 -13.83
C ASP A 97 -3.65 -5.48 -12.75
N PHE A 98 -4.03 -6.67 -12.28
CA PHE A 98 -4.85 -6.86 -11.09
C PHE A 98 -4.00 -7.49 -10.00
N THR A 99 -3.90 -6.84 -8.85
CA THR A 99 -3.07 -7.28 -7.73
C THR A 99 -3.94 -7.47 -6.49
N VAL A 100 -3.82 -8.63 -5.86
CA VAL A 100 -4.44 -8.93 -4.56
C VAL A 100 -3.32 -9.09 -3.55
N THR A 101 -3.41 -8.39 -2.42
CA THR A 101 -2.46 -8.52 -1.33
C THR A 101 -3.14 -8.67 0.02
N LEU A 102 -2.47 -9.39 0.90
CA LEU A 102 -2.79 -9.48 2.32
C LEU A 102 -1.56 -9.00 3.10
N GLY A 103 -1.78 -8.25 4.15
CA GLY A 103 -0.69 -7.69 4.90
C GLY A 103 -1.03 -7.38 6.34
N GLY A 104 -0.02 -6.95 7.05
CA GLY A 104 -0.15 -6.49 8.42
C GLY A 104 1.05 -5.65 8.82
N GLY A 105 0.91 -4.96 9.93
CA GLY A 105 1.95 -4.07 10.37
C GLY A 105 1.59 -3.32 11.64
N MET A 106 2.24 -2.20 11.79
CA MET A 106 2.07 -1.30 12.93
C MET A 106 1.45 0.01 12.49
N LEU A 107 0.57 0.53 13.30
CA LEU A 107 0.06 1.89 13.15
C LEU A 107 0.30 2.65 14.47
N SER A 108 0.51 3.94 14.34
CA SER A 108 0.58 4.87 15.45
C SER A 108 -0.29 6.07 15.14
N ARG A 109 -1.16 6.42 16.08
CA ARG A 109 -1.96 7.63 16.02
C ARG A 109 -2.13 8.18 17.42
N TYR A 110 -1.78 9.46 17.63
CA TYR A 110 -1.62 10.02 18.97
C TYR A 110 -0.60 9.20 19.79
N GLU A 111 -0.89 8.92 21.02
CA GLU A 111 -0.10 8.04 21.88
C GLU A 111 -0.48 6.56 21.75
N LEU A 112 -1.46 6.24 20.91
CA LEU A 112 -1.93 4.87 20.69
C LEU A 112 -1.16 4.25 19.54
N GLY A 113 -0.36 3.23 19.86
CA GLY A 113 0.25 2.35 18.89
C GLY A 113 -0.43 0.97 18.85
N GLY A 114 -0.49 0.35 17.69
CA GLY A 114 -1.06 -0.97 17.63
C GLY A 114 -0.79 -1.73 16.34
N LEU A 115 -1.24 -2.98 16.32
CA LEU A 115 -1.17 -3.84 15.15
C LEU A 115 -2.40 -3.62 14.26
N HIS A 116 -2.21 -3.76 12.97
CA HIS A 116 -3.30 -3.79 12.00
C HIS A 116 -3.07 -4.93 11.00
N THR A 117 -4.16 -5.35 10.38
CA THR A 117 -4.15 -6.26 9.23
C THR A 117 -4.93 -5.62 8.09
N GLN A 118 -4.55 -5.92 6.86
CA GLN A 118 -5.22 -5.37 5.69
C GLN A 118 -5.29 -6.37 4.53
N ALA A 119 -6.29 -6.16 3.68
CA ALA A 119 -6.44 -6.82 2.39
C ALA A 119 -6.64 -5.75 1.33
N ASN A 120 -5.91 -5.84 0.23
CA ASN A 120 -5.96 -4.85 -0.84
C ASN A 120 -6.29 -5.52 -2.17
N LEU A 121 -7.09 -4.81 -2.97
CA LEU A 121 -7.35 -5.11 -4.37
C LEU A 121 -6.94 -3.89 -5.20
N GLN A 122 -5.84 -4.01 -5.94
CA GLN A 122 -5.29 -2.95 -6.76
C GLN A 122 -5.48 -3.26 -8.24
N THR A 123 -5.96 -2.28 -8.99
CA THR A 123 -5.99 -2.29 -10.45
C THR A 123 -5.04 -1.23 -10.96
N THR A 124 -4.05 -1.62 -11.76
CA THR A 124 -3.04 -0.71 -12.35
C THR A 124 -3.19 -0.69 -13.85
N TRP A 125 -3.34 0.48 -14.43
CA TRP A 125 -3.33 0.71 -15.87
C TRP A 125 -2.02 1.40 -16.28
N TYR A 126 -1.26 0.76 -17.20
CA TYR A 126 0.02 1.26 -17.69
C TYR A 126 -0.17 2.06 -18.97
N PHE A 127 0.19 3.33 -18.96
CA PHE A 127 0.23 4.19 -20.13
C PHE A 127 1.62 4.26 -20.78
N THR A 128 2.65 3.79 -20.07
CA THR A 128 3.99 3.53 -20.60
C THR A 128 4.53 2.20 -20.05
N LYS A 129 5.66 1.70 -20.62
CA LYS A 129 6.31 0.47 -20.11
C LYS A 129 6.80 0.56 -18.66
N GLY A 130 6.89 1.76 -18.11
CA GLY A 130 7.46 1.97 -16.78
C GLY A 130 6.56 2.74 -15.81
N ILE A 131 5.42 3.29 -16.27
CA ILE A 131 4.57 4.13 -15.44
C ILE A 131 3.11 3.74 -15.64
N GLY A 132 2.40 3.55 -14.54
CA GLY A 132 0.97 3.26 -14.50
C GLY A 132 0.25 4.08 -13.45
N LEU A 133 -1.04 4.33 -13.67
CA LEU A 133 -1.98 4.79 -12.67
C LEU A 133 -2.63 3.61 -12.00
N PHE A 134 -2.91 3.69 -10.72
CA PHE A 134 -3.64 2.63 -10.03
C PHE A 134 -4.75 3.15 -9.12
N LEU A 135 -5.75 2.30 -8.96
CA LEU A 135 -6.77 2.38 -7.93
C LEU A 135 -6.57 1.20 -6.99
N ASP A 136 -6.56 1.44 -5.70
CA ASP A 136 -6.42 0.42 -4.68
C ASP A 136 -7.59 0.50 -3.69
N SER A 137 -8.31 -0.61 -3.53
CA SER A 137 -9.35 -0.79 -2.53
C SER A 137 -8.74 -1.51 -1.34
N GLU A 138 -8.64 -0.83 -0.21
CA GLU A 138 -8.06 -1.34 1.02
C GLU A 138 -9.15 -1.61 2.06
N PHE A 139 -9.18 -2.83 2.58
CA PHE A 139 -9.92 -3.21 3.77
C PHE A 139 -8.91 -3.38 4.90
N VAL A 140 -9.04 -2.59 5.96
CA VAL A 140 -8.09 -2.58 7.05
C VAL A 140 -8.81 -2.74 8.39
N GLN A 141 -8.33 -3.70 9.18
CA GLN A 141 -8.71 -3.81 10.59
C GLN A 141 -7.79 -2.91 11.41
N ARG A 142 -8.36 -1.90 12.03
CA ARG A 142 -7.64 -0.86 12.78
C ARG A 142 -8.11 -0.83 14.22
N ILE A 143 -7.18 -0.83 15.14
CA ILE A 143 -7.46 -0.76 16.59
C ILE A 143 -7.58 0.68 17.09
N ASP A 144 -7.12 1.68 16.33
CA ASP A 144 -7.28 3.11 16.67
C ASP A 144 -8.71 3.64 16.44
N LEU A 145 -9.60 2.80 15.92
CA LEU A 145 -10.99 3.15 15.63
C LEU A 145 -11.93 2.49 16.63
N PRO A 146 -12.41 3.21 17.64
CA PRO A 146 -13.47 2.68 18.50
C PRO A 146 -14.71 2.38 17.66
N ASN A 147 -15.31 1.23 17.87
CA ASN A 147 -16.57 0.78 17.26
C ASN A 147 -16.55 0.40 15.77
N LYS A 148 -15.40 0.36 15.09
CA LYS A 148 -15.31 -0.15 13.71
C LYS A 148 -14.24 -1.23 13.61
N PHE A 149 -14.68 -2.47 13.43
CA PHE A 149 -13.77 -3.61 13.28
C PHE A 149 -12.99 -3.56 11.96
N VAL A 150 -13.61 -3.05 10.89
CA VAL A 150 -12.99 -2.97 9.56
C VAL A 150 -13.23 -1.58 8.99
N GLY A 151 -12.17 -0.91 8.57
CA GLY A 151 -12.20 0.30 7.77
C GLY A 151 -12.09 -0.03 6.28
N TYR A 152 -12.68 0.81 5.44
CA TYR A 152 -12.51 0.79 4.00
C TYR A 152 -11.85 2.10 3.55
N SER A 153 -10.86 2.00 2.66
CA SER A 153 -10.18 3.13 2.04
C SER A 153 -10.00 2.86 0.55
N GLY A 154 -10.26 3.86 -0.27
CA GLY A 154 -9.92 3.87 -1.68
C GLY A 154 -8.71 4.76 -1.92
N LYS A 155 -7.65 4.23 -2.53
CA LYS A 155 -6.45 4.99 -2.84
C LYS A 155 -6.31 5.17 -4.35
N ILE A 156 -5.80 6.31 -4.76
CA ILE A 156 -5.38 6.60 -6.12
C ILE A 156 -3.89 6.91 -6.13
N GLY A 157 -3.16 6.39 -7.11
CA GLY A 157 -1.71 6.58 -7.11
C GLY A 157 -1.02 6.27 -8.42
N ILE A 158 0.29 6.41 -8.39
CA ILE A 158 1.21 6.16 -9.51
C ILE A 158 2.14 5.01 -9.12
N LYS A 159 2.30 4.07 -10.06
CA LYS A 159 3.27 2.98 -9.97
C LYS A 159 4.39 3.22 -10.99
N ILE A 160 5.62 3.21 -10.52
CA ILE A 160 6.83 3.39 -11.34
C ILE A 160 7.64 2.10 -11.28
N ILE A 161 7.85 1.48 -12.44
CA ILE A 161 8.68 0.28 -12.56
C ILE A 161 10.15 0.73 -12.69
N LEU A 162 10.97 0.29 -11.74
CA LEU A 162 12.41 0.46 -11.80
C LEU A 162 13.01 -0.77 -12.51
N ARG A 163 13.83 -0.52 -13.50
CA ARG A 163 14.53 -1.58 -14.25
C ARG A 163 15.82 -1.96 -13.56
#